data_5cec9039934ea2345c74c0c5f495f022
#
_entry.id   5cec9039934ea2345c74c0c5f495f022
#
_cell.length_a   1.000
_cell.length_b   1.000
_cell.length_c   1.000
_cell.angle_alpha   90.00
_cell.angle_beta   90.00
_cell.angle_gamma   90.00
#
_symmetry.space_group_name_H-M   'P 1'
#
loop_
_entity.id
_entity.type
_entity.pdbx_description
1 polymer ?
#
loop_
_entity_poly.entity_id
_entity_poly.type
_entity_poly.pdbx_seq_one_letter_code
_entity_poly.pdbx_strand_id
1 'polypeptide(L)'
;MNLNGTTAARFVHAAPLAALRKSGYLTVQVEGHTVALFEHDGQVYGVDNRCPHMGFPLDKGSVKDGILTCYWHYARFDLATGGAFDQFADDVRSFPVEVRDGEIWVDVAPKVDAKEHQRDRLRVGLERDIPLVIGKAVLTLMEDGGDAVEPFRTGLRFGAEYRLRGWGQGLTMLVCMMNLLPHLTAEDRPRALYHGLSAVARDCAGSPPRFWVRPLPGDGADFATLKRWFRQFIEVRDAEGAERCIISAVRAGADHRQMADMLFSAVTDHRYIDVGHPADFTNKAFEALDIAGWELAEPVLTSLVTGYANAARMEESNAWRYPVDLISLLADAFAALPDALAQGEGKGDWQGRQSLVQTLLQDDPAATVTALLDALRNGCEMVELAGVVAYAAALRIARFHTSNEFGDWDTALHTFTFANAIYRGLQRAPSVELLRGVFDAAMSIYLDRFLNIPAARLPEPNGAARNGADLAALAALLDQQQQVNQAGQKVAHYLYGGGDERQLLAQLGKLLLREDRDFHTIQSVEAAFRQYEVLRGAPEATHVLVAAARYLAAHSPTVRAQGQTYQIASRLHRGERLFEEADAV
;
A
#
# COMPACT_ATOMS: atom_id res chain seq x y z
N MET A 1 -16.28 -29.83 -21.36
CA MET A 1 -17.69 -29.62 -21.02
C MET A 1 -18.00 -28.18 -21.35
N ASN A 2 -18.84 -27.97 -22.39
CA ASN A 2 -19.25 -26.65 -22.86
C ASN A 2 -20.20 -26.02 -21.83
N LEU A 3 -19.77 -24.95 -21.16
CA LEU A 3 -20.63 -24.08 -20.36
C LEU A 3 -20.87 -22.76 -21.09
N ASN A 4 -21.47 -22.84 -22.28
CA ASN A 4 -22.14 -21.69 -22.89
C ASN A 4 -23.56 -21.64 -22.37
N GLY A 5 -23.77 -21.08 -21.17
CA GLY A 5 -25.07 -20.70 -20.65
C GLY A 5 -25.53 -19.38 -21.29
N THR A 6 -25.84 -19.39 -22.59
CA THR A 6 -26.63 -18.32 -23.20
C THR A 6 -28.04 -18.40 -22.62
N THR A 7 -28.34 -17.50 -21.68
CA THR A 7 -29.73 -17.27 -21.23
C THR A 7 -30.55 -16.90 -22.48
N ALA A 8 -31.64 -17.63 -22.75
CA ALA A 8 -32.47 -17.32 -23.91
C ALA A 8 -32.94 -15.86 -23.83
N ALA A 9 -32.85 -15.14 -24.94
CA ALA A 9 -33.26 -13.76 -25.03
C ALA A 9 -34.72 -13.59 -24.57
N ARG A 10 -34.93 -12.78 -23.55
CA ARG A 10 -36.23 -12.52 -22.96
C ARG A 10 -36.67 -11.11 -23.24
N PHE A 11 -37.30 -10.90 -24.38
CA PHE A 11 -37.83 -9.60 -24.75
C PHE A 11 -39.09 -9.27 -23.94
N VAL A 12 -39.09 -8.10 -23.31
CA VAL A 12 -40.20 -7.56 -22.52
C VAL A 12 -40.74 -6.31 -23.25
N HIS A 13 -42.06 -6.18 -23.29
CA HIS A 13 -42.71 -5.01 -23.89
C HIS A 13 -42.30 -3.73 -23.13
N ALA A 14 -41.87 -2.71 -23.88
CA ALA A 14 -41.36 -1.47 -23.33
C ALA A 14 -42.28 -0.25 -23.61
N ALA A 15 -42.68 -0.04 -24.86
CA ALA A 15 -43.50 1.12 -25.26
C ALA A 15 -43.98 1.04 -26.69
N PRO A 16 -45.04 1.80 -27.08
CA PRO A 16 -45.39 2.02 -28.46
C PRO A 16 -44.31 2.82 -29.24
N LEU A 17 -43.94 2.39 -30.44
CA LEU A 17 -42.99 3.11 -31.32
C LEU A 17 -43.45 4.54 -31.61
N ALA A 18 -44.76 4.75 -31.74
CA ALA A 18 -45.33 6.07 -31.97
C ALA A 18 -45.04 7.07 -30.85
N ALA A 19 -44.89 6.58 -29.59
CA ALA A 19 -44.53 7.43 -28.48
C ALA A 19 -43.08 7.92 -28.56
N LEU A 20 -42.14 7.01 -28.93
CA LEU A 20 -40.75 7.36 -29.19
C LEU A 20 -40.60 8.41 -30.30
N ARG A 21 -41.28 8.18 -31.45
CA ARG A 21 -41.24 9.08 -32.60
C ARG A 21 -41.80 10.48 -32.34
N LYS A 22 -42.73 10.58 -31.39
CA LYS A 22 -43.32 11.89 -31.01
C LYS A 22 -42.37 12.75 -30.22
N SER A 23 -41.54 12.14 -29.32
CA SER A 23 -40.64 12.86 -28.40
C SER A 23 -39.18 12.90 -28.89
N GLY A 24 -38.78 12.04 -29.84
CA GLY A 24 -37.41 11.87 -30.30
C GLY A 24 -36.55 10.98 -29.39
N TYR A 25 -36.95 10.82 -28.13
CA TYR A 25 -36.43 9.87 -27.17
C TYR A 25 -37.53 9.44 -26.17
N LEU A 26 -37.34 8.31 -25.54
CA LEU A 26 -38.30 7.83 -24.54
C LEU A 26 -37.60 7.08 -23.40
N THR A 27 -37.92 7.40 -22.15
CA THR A 27 -37.43 6.67 -20.97
C THR A 27 -38.48 5.72 -20.47
N VAL A 28 -38.12 4.44 -20.31
CA VAL A 28 -39.02 3.38 -19.87
C VAL A 28 -38.43 2.59 -18.71
N GLN A 29 -39.32 2.03 -17.88
CA GLN A 29 -38.94 1.08 -16.84
C GLN A 29 -39.20 -0.34 -17.33
N VAL A 30 -38.17 -1.17 -17.41
CA VAL A 30 -38.28 -2.56 -17.86
C VAL A 30 -37.56 -3.46 -16.86
N GLU A 31 -38.31 -4.29 -16.13
CA GLU A 31 -37.78 -5.25 -15.13
C GLU A 31 -36.75 -4.64 -14.16
N GLY A 32 -37.02 -3.45 -13.66
CA GLY A 32 -36.14 -2.74 -12.71
C GLY A 32 -35.02 -1.90 -13.34
N HIS A 33 -34.89 -1.94 -14.68
CA HIS A 33 -33.93 -1.11 -15.42
C HIS A 33 -34.60 0.15 -15.98
N THR A 34 -33.94 1.31 -15.86
CA THR A 34 -34.35 2.55 -16.51
C THR A 34 -33.64 2.63 -17.86
N VAL A 35 -34.39 2.38 -18.94
CA VAL A 35 -33.85 2.33 -20.31
C VAL A 35 -34.21 3.60 -21.05
N ALA A 36 -33.20 4.28 -21.63
CA ALA A 36 -33.39 5.36 -22.60
C ALA A 36 -33.41 4.78 -24.00
N LEU A 37 -34.53 5.02 -24.71
CA LEU A 37 -34.75 4.60 -26.10
C LEU A 37 -34.52 5.78 -27.02
N PHE A 38 -33.81 5.55 -28.11
CA PHE A 38 -33.52 6.52 -29.16
C PHE A 38 -33.81 5.90 -30.53
N GLU A 39 -34.34 6.71 -31.45
CA GLU A 39 -34.44 6.33 -32.86
C GLU A 39 -33.35 7.07 -33.68
N HIS A 40 -32.54 6.32 -34.42
CA HIS A 40 -31.51 6.84 -35.31
C HIS A 40 -31.44 5.99 -36.56
N ASP A 41 -31.42 6.61 -37.72
CA ASP A 41 -31.40 5.99 -39.05
C ASP A 41 -32.47 4.87 -39.23
N GLY A 42 -33.66 5.10 -38.65
CA GLY A 42 -34.81 4.19 -38.77
C GLY A 42 -34.72 2.93 -37.87
N GLN A 43 -33.70 2.84 -37.03
CA GLN A 43 -33.53 1.78 -36.00
C GLN A 43 -33.76 2.35 -34.60
N VAL A 44 -34.24 1.50 -33.68
CA VAL A 44 -34.43 1.84 -32.27
C VAL A 44 -33.31 1.23 -31.45
N TYR A 45 -32.69 2.04 -30.61
CA TYR A 45 -31.61 1.67 -29.72
C TYR A 45 -32.05 1.88 -28.26
N GLY A 46 -31.62 1.00 -27.37
CA GLY A 46 -31.86 1.09 -25.94
C GLY A 46 -30.57 1.07 -25.15
N VAL A 47 -30.36 2.04 -24.27
CA VAL A 47 -29.23 2.10 -23.34
C VAL A 47 -29.71 2.33 -21.93
N ASP A 48 -28.90 1.94 -20.93
CA ASP A 48 -29.15 2.32 -19.54
C ASP A 48 -29.24 3.85 -19.45
N ASN A 49 -30.33 4.37 -18.88
CA ASN A 49 -30.51 5.82 -18.72
C ASN A 49 -29.65 6.42 -17.60
N ARG A 50 -28.45 5.88 -17.44
CA ARG A 50 -27.51 6.33 -16.42
C ARG A 50 -26.10 6.38 -16.98
N CYS A 51 -25.58 7.59 -17.18
CA CYS A 51 -24.21 7.78 -17.64
C CYS A 51 -23.23 7.06 -16.72
N PRO A 52 -22.43 6.10 -17.23
CA PRO A 52 -21.52 5.32 -16.41
C PRO A 52 -20.37 6.16 -15.82
N HIS A 53 -20.16 7.41 -16.27
CA HIS A 53 -19.20 8.32 -15.65
C HIS A 53 -19.67 8.73 -14.24
N MET A 54 -20.76 9.46 -14.13
CA MET A 54 -21.24 10.00 -12.84
C MET A 54 -22.76 9.96 -12.67
N GLY A 55 -23.48 9.10 -13.40
CA GLY A 55 -24.88 8.80 -13.17
C GLY A 55 -25.88 9.79 -13.76
N PHE A 56 -25.47 10.74 -14.63
CA PHE A 56 -26.39 11.67 -15.28
C PHE A 56 -27.37 10.94 -16.24
N PRO A 57 -28.66 11.33 -16.28
CA PRO A 57 -29.63 10.73 -17.19
C PRO A 57 -29.25 10.97 -18.66
N LEU A 58 -29.11 9.88 -19.43
CA LEU A 58 -28.67 9.95 -20.83
C LEU A 58 -29.77 10.40 -21.80
N ASP A 59 -31.03 10.24 -21.43
CA ASP A 59 -32.18 10.82 -22.16
C ASP A 59 -32.14 12.35 -22.25
N LYS A 60 -31.39 13.01 -21.33
CA LYS A 60 -31.12 14.46 -21.37
C LYS A 60 -29.91 14.85 -22.22
N GLY A 61 -29.23 13.87 -22.82
CA GLY A 61 -28.13 14.09 -23.75
C GLY A 61 -28.59 14.34 -25.18
N SER A 62 -27.69 14.19 -26.15
CA SER A 62 -28.01 14.29 -27.57
C SER A 62 -27.45 13.11 -28.36
N VAL A 63 -28.15 12.72 -29.40
CA VAL A 63 -27.69 11.74 -30.40
C VAL A 63 -27.41 12.48 -31.71
N LYS A 64 -26.18 12.32 -32.24
CA LYS A 64 -25.77 12.83 -33.53
C LYS A 64 -24.81 11.84 -34.21
N ASP A 65 -25.08 11.49 -35.45
CA ASP A 65 -24.26 10.56 -36.23
C ASP A 65 -24.00 9.23 -35.51
N GLY A 66 -25.00 8.69 -34.75
CA GLY A 66 -24.88 7.47 -33.99
C GLY A 66 -24.11 7.61 -32.66
N ILE A 67 -23.69 8.82 -32.28
CA ILE A 67 -22.98 9.11 -31.03
C ILE A 67 -23.95 9.73 -30.04
N LEU A 68 -24.12 9.06 -28.90
CA LEU A 68 -24.83 9.58 -27.71
C LEU A 68 -23.86 10.38 -26.84
N THR A 69 -24.16 11.67 -26.61
CA THR A 69 -23.33 12.56 -25.79
C THR A 69 -24.07 12.95 -24.51
N CYS A 70 -23.47 12.66 -23.37
CA CYS A 70 -23.94 13.10 -22.06
C CYS A 70 -23.69 14.60 -21.86
N TYR A 71 -24.69 15.37 -21.44
CA TYR A 71 -24.54 16.84 -21.31
C TYR A 71 -23.84 17.30 -20.02
N TRP A 72 -23.65 16.41 -19.04
CA TRP A 72 -23.01 16.86 -17.80
C TRP A 72 -21.48 17.01 -17.95
N HIS A 73 -20.78 15.97 -18.47
CA HIS A 73 -19.31 16.01 -18.64
C HIS A 73 -18.87 15.61 -20.06
N TYR A 74 -19.81 15.58 -21.00
CA TYR A 74 -19.60 15.33 -22.43
C TYR A 74 -18.99 13.95 -22.74
N ALA A 75 -19.23 12.95 -21.89
CA ALA A 75 -18.91 11.57 -22.22
C ALA A 75 -19.70 11.12 -23.44
N ARG A 76 -19.03 10.48 -24.39
CA ARG A 76 -19.58 10.06 -25.68
C ARG A 76 -19.59 8.55 -25.79
N PHE A 77 -20.68 8.03 -26.34
CA PHE A 77 -20.92 6.60 -26.45
C PHE A 77 -21.41 6.26 -27.86
N ASP A 78 -20.94 5.12 -28.37
CA ASP A 78 -21.59 4.52 -29.54
C ASP A 78 -23.01 4.08 -29.18
N LEU A 79 -24.01 4.62 -29.83
CA LEU A 79 -25.40 4.35 -29.51
C LEU A 79 -25.79 2.88 -29.69
N ALA A 80 -25.15 2.19 -30.64
CA ALA A 80 -25.48 0.82 -31.01
C ALA A 80 -24.90 -0.19 -29.98
N THR A 81 -23.64 -0.01 -29.59
CA THR A 81 -22.92 -0.97 -28.73
C THR A 81 -22.86 -0.52 -27.27
N GLY A 82 -23.00 0.78 -27.03
CA GLY A 82 -22.77 1.40 -25.73
C GLY A 82 -21.30 1.71 -25.44
N GLY A 83 -20.38 1.37 -26.35
CA GLY A 83 -18.94 1.58 -26.16
C GLY A 83 -18.57 3.05 -25.96
N ALA A 84 -17.80 3.37 -24.92
CA ALA A 84 -17.34 4.71 -24.62
C ALA A 84 -16.16 5.13 -25.51
N PHE A 85 -16.24 6.30 -26.14
CA PHE A 85 -15.10 6.92 -26.82
C PHE A 85 -14.14 7.59 -25.84
N ASP A 86 -14.61 7.95 -24.65
CA ASP A 86 -13.87 8.69 -23.64
C ASP A 86 -13.50 7.76 -22.47
N GLN A 87 -12.21 7.53 -22.27
CA GLN A 87 -11.71 6.52 -21.32
C GLN A 87 -12.00 6.82 -19.84
N PHE A 88 -12.34 8.05 -19.51
CA PHE A 88 -12.78 8.42 -18.17
C PHE A 88 -14.20 7.92 -17.85
N ALA A 89 -15.00 7.59 -18.87
CA ALA A 89 -16.28 6.92 -18.73
C ALA A 89 -16.13 5.43 -19.01
N ASP A 90 -16.95 4.61 -18.37
CA ASP A 90 -17.13 3.20 -18.70
C ASP A 90 -18.11 3.06 -19.87
N ASP A 91 -18.18 1.87 -20.47
CA ASP A 91 -19.21 1.61 -21.48
C ASP A 91 -20.61 1.70 -20.86
N VAL A 92 -21.54 2.33 -21.55
CA VAL A 92 -22.93 2.30 -21.14
C VAL A 92 -23.57 0.99 -21.56
N ARG A 93 -24.31 0.37 -20.66
CA ARG A 93 -25.02 -0.87 -20.98
C ARG A 93 -26.01 -0.62 -22.10
N SER A 94 -25.86 -1.32 -23.23
CA SER A 94 -26.83 -1.36 -24.32
C SER A 94 -27.74 -2.59 -24.18
N PHE A 95 -29.01 -2.42 -24.55
CA PHE A 95 -30.02 -3.46 -24.52
C PHE A 95 -30.45 -3.81 -25.95
N PRO A 96 -30.58 -5.10 -26.31
CA PRO A 96 -31.22 -5.47 -27.57
C PRO A 96 -32.64 -4.95 -27.64
N VAL A 97 -32.99 -4.37 -28.77
CA VAL A 97 -34.32 -3.84 -29.03
C VAL A 97 -34.90 -4.47 -30.30
N GLU A 98 -36.15 -4.88 -30.24
CA GLU A 98 -36.92 -5.30 -31.38
C GLU A 98 -38.20 -4.48 -31.53
N VAL A 99 -38.58 -4.15 -32.76
CA VAL A 99 -39.88 -3.54 -33.04
C VAL A 99 -40.76 -4.60 -33.69
N ARG A 100 -41.91 -4.88 -33.05
CA ARG A 100 -42.91 -5.87 -33.54
C ARG A 100 -44.27 -5.21 -33.51
N ASP A 101 -44.93 -5.19 -34.64
CA ASP A 101 -46.32 -4.66 -34.80
C ASP A 101 -46.50 -3.21 -34.26
N GLY A 102 -45.44 -2.38 -34.41
CA GLY A 102 -45.45 -0.99 -33.91
C GLY A 102 -45.18 -0.81 -32.43
N GLU A 103 -44.82 -1.90 -31.70
CA GLU A 103 -44.44 -1.92 -30.30
C GLU A 103 -42.95 -2.22 -30.13
N ILE A 104 -42.31 -1.57 -29.15
CA ILE A 104 -40.89 -1.74 -28.80
C ILE A 104 -40.74 -2.79 -27.71
N TRP A 105 -39.85 -3.74 -27.92
CA TRP A 105 -39.50 -4.81 -27.00
C TRP A 105 -38.02 -4.74 -26.66
N VAL A 106 -37.68 -4.89 -25.39
CA VAL A 106 -36.28 -4.76 -24.87
C VAL A 106 -35.87 -6.05 -24.14
N ASP A 107 -34.68 -6.55 -24.41
CA ASP A 107 -34.05 -7.63 -23.67
C ASP A 107 -33.07 -7.06 -22.63
N VAL A 108 -33.40 -7.19 -21.34
CA VAL A 108 -32.59 -6.67 -20.22
C VAL A 108 -31.67 -7.72 -19.59
N ALA A 109 -31.55 -8.92 -20.19
CA ALA A 109 -30.66 -9.96 -19.69
C ALA A 109 -29.18 -9.50 -19.69
N PRO A 110 -28.38 -9.86 -18.64
CA PRO A 110 -26.96 -9.53 -18.63
C PRO A 110 -26.22 -10.23 -19.78
N LYS A 111 -25.40 -9.49 -20.52
CA LYS A 111 -24.60 -10.05 -21.63
C LYS A 111 -23.11 -10.18 -21.33
N VAL A 112 -22.62 -9.48 -20.30
CA VAL A 112 -21.20 -9.40 -19.96
C VAL A 112 -21.03 -9.78 -18.49
N ASP A 113 -19.98 -10.54 -18.16
CA ASP A 113 -19.55 -10.74 -16.79
C ASP A 113 -19.02 -9.42 -16.23
N ALA A 114 -19.71 -8.88 -15.25
CA ALA A 114 -19.35 -7.59 -14.66
C ALA A 114 -17.94 -7.59 -14.05
N LYS A 115 -17.49 -8.74 -13.49
CA LYS A 115 -16.15 -8.84 -12.90
C LYS A 115 -15.06 -8.89 -13.98
N GLU A 116 -15.27 -9.64 -15.07
CA GLU A 116 -14.33 -9.70 -16.19
C GLU A 116 -14.15 -8.30 -16.81
N HIS A 117 -15.25 -7.60 -17.07
CA HIS A 117 -15.21 -6.24 -17.58
C HIS A 117 -14.45 -5.30 -16.62
N GLN A 118 -14.65 -5.40 -15.31
CA GLN A 118 -13.98 -4.54 -14.33
C GLN A 118 -12.48 -4.87 -14.14
N ARG A 119 -12.03 -6.09 -14.46
CA ARG A 119 -10.59 -6.41 -14.57
C ARG A 119 -9.91 -5.57 -15.65
N ASP A 120 -10.51 -5.52 -16.82
CA ASP A 120 -9.99 -4.70 -17.93
C ASP A 120 -10.05 -3.21 -17.59
N ARG A 121 -11.13 -2.76 -16.95
CA ARG A 121 -11.26 -1.37 -16.49
C ARG A 121 -10.23 -1.00 -15.42
N LEU A 122 -9.91 -1.90 -14.50
CA LEU A 122 -8.83 -1.67 -13.54
C LEU A 122 -7.50 -1.39 -14.25
N ARG A 123 -7.18 -2.19 -15.26
CA ARG A 123 -5.96 -1.99 -16.07
C ARG A 123 -5.95 -0.63 -16.76
N VAL A 124 -7.06 -0.23 -17.41
CA VAL A 124 -7.20 1.10 -18.01
C VAL A 124 -7.04 2.21 -16.96
N GLY A 125 -7.66 2.04 -15.79
CA GLY A 125 -7.53 2.99 -14.67
C GLY A 125 -6.09 3.18 -14.20
N LEU A 126 -5.32 2.09 -14.14
CA LEU A 126 -3.89 2.13 -13.79
C LEU A 126 -3.05 2.80 -14.88
N GLU A 127 -3.24 2.42 -16.15
CA GLU A 127 -2.49 2.95 -17.31
C GLU A 127 -2.71 4.45 -17.53
N ARG A 128 -3.90 4.94 -17.19
CA ARG A 128 -4.33 6.33 -17.45
C ARG A 128 -4.37 7.22 -16.21
N ASP A 129 -4.02 6.66 -15.05
CA ASP A 129 -4.15 7.34 -13.74
C ASP A 129 -5.54 7.96 -13.54
N ILE A 130 -6.59 7.11 -13.65
CA ILE A 130 -7.98 7.53 -13.46
C ILE A 130 -8.55 6.96 -12.16
N PRO A 131 -8.45 7.68 -11.03
CA PRO A 131 -8.83 7.15 -9.71
C PRO A 131 -10.31 6.71 -9.61
N LEU A 132 -11.22 7.39 -10.30
CA LEU A 132 -12.64 7.01 -10.30
C LEU A 132 -12.87 5.63 -10.94
N VAL A 133 -12.16 5.33 -12.02
CA VAL A 133 -12.23 4.01 -12.69
C VAL A 133 -11.63 2.93 -11.78
N ILE A 134 -10.48 3.20 -11.16
CA ILE A 134 -9.85 2.30 -10.18
C ILE A 134 -10.83 2.00 -9.04
N GLY A 135 -11.46 3.05 -8.46
CA GLY A 135 -12.41 2.90 -7.36
C GLY A 135 -13.62 2.02 -7.70
N LYS A 136 -14.21 2.19 -8.87
CA LYS A 136 -15.33 1.37 -9.36
C LYS A 136 -14.91 -0.08 -9.56
N ALA A 137 -13.76 -0.30 -10.20
CA ALA A 137 -13.25 -1.64 -10.45
C ALA A 137 -12.99 -2.39 -9.13
N VAL A 138 -12.32 -1.76 -8.17
CA VAL A 138 -12.04 -2.35 -6.85
C VAL A 138 -13.33 -2.71 -6.12
N LEU A 139 -14.33 -1.82 -6.11
CA LEU A 139 -15.61 -2.08 -5.45
C LEU A 139 -16.29 -3.31 -6.03
N THR A 140 -16.38 -3.42 -7.36
CA THR A 140 -17.01 -4.58 -8.00
C THR A 140 -16.21 -5.88 -7.81
N LEU A 141 -14.87 -5.82 -7.90
CA LEU A 141 -14.03 -7.01 -7.74
C LEU A 141 -14.05 -7.56 -6.31
N MET A 142 -14.22 -6.69 -5.31
CA MET A 142 -14.30 -7.06 -3.90
C MET A 142 -15.72 -7.28 -3.38
N GLU A 143 -16.75 -7.11 -4.21
CA GLU A 143 -18.14 -7.37 -3.84
C GLU A 143 -18.38 -8.86 -3.57
N ASP A 144 -19.33 -9.20 -2.71
CA ASP A 144 -19.72 -10.56 -2.35
C ASP A 144 -18.56 -11.46 -1.86
N GLY A 145 -17.61 -10.87 -1.13
CA GLY A 145 -16.44 -11.59 -0.62
C GLY A 145 -15.38 -11.87 -1.68
N GLY A 146 -15.34 -11.07 -2.74
CA GLY A 146 -14.29 -11.13 -3.77
C GLY A 146 -12.89 -11.02 -3.16
N ASP A 147 -11.92 -11.70 -3.78
CA ASP A 147 -10.54 -11.79 -3.29
C ASP A 147 -9.77 -10.49 -3.57
N ALA A 148 -9.26 -9.87 -2.52
CA ALA A 148 -8.39 -8.68 -2.62
C ALA A 148 -7.04 -8.96 -3.32
N VAL A 149 -6.62 -10.22 -3.37
CA VAL A 149 -5.35 -10.63 -4.00
C VAL A 149 -5.38 -10.38 -5.51
N GLU A 150 -6.52 -10.54 -6.17
CA GLU A 150 -6.63 -10.35 -7.62
C GLU A 150 -6.31 -8.91 -8.06
N PRO A 151 -7.00 -7.86 -7.58
CA PRO A 151 -6.66 -6.48 -7.93
C PRO A 151 -5.29 -6.07 -7.39
N PHE A 152 -4.84 -6.60 -6.25
CA PHE A 152 -3.48 -6.40 -5.73
C PHE A 152 -2.43 -6.92 -6.71
N ARG A 153 -2.56 -8.15 -7.23
CA ARG A 153 -1.64 -8.73 -8.23
C ARG A 153 -1.58 -7.90 -9.50
N THR A 154 -2.73 -7.39 -9.95
CA THR A 154 -2.81 -6.50 -11.12
C THR A 154 -1.99 -5.23 -10.91
N GLY A 155 -2.16 -4.57 -9.77
CA GLY A 155 -1.39 -3.36 -9.40
C GLY A 155 0.09 -3.65 -9.20
N LEU A 156 0.44 -4.75 -8.54
CA LEU A 156 1.83 -5.16 -8.31
C LEU A 156 2.58 -5.40 -9.63
N ARG A 157 1.98 -6.17 -10.53
CA ARG A 157 2.55 -6.43 -11.86
C ARG A 157 2.71 -5.12 -12.64
N PHE A 158 1.66 -4.31 -12.71
CA PHE A 158 1.69 -3.05 -13.40
C PHE A 158 2.79 -2.13 -12.86
N GLY A 159 2.87 -1.94 -11.54
CA GLY A 159 3.89 -1.09 -10.91
C GLY A 159 5.32 -1.57 -11.14
N ALA A 160 5.55 -2.90 -11.11
CA ALA A 160 6.88 -3.47 -11.36
C ALA A 160 7.30 -3.33 -12.85
N GLU A 161 6.34 -3.38 -13.78
CA GLU A 161 6.60 -3.32 -15.23
C GLU A 161 6.72 -1.89 -15.77
N TYR A 162 5.95 -0.93 -15.24
CA TYR A 162 5.81 0.41 -15.84
C TYR A 162 6.56 1.53 -15.11
N ARG A 163 7.13 1.28 -13.93
CA ARG A 163 7.88 2.31 -13.22
C ARG A 163 9.36 2.30 -13.60
N LEU A 164 9.81 3.31 -14.36
CA LEU A 164 11.19 3.42 -14.87
C LEU A 164 12.27 3.47 -13.78
N ARG A 165 11.95 4.09 -12.64
CA ARG A 165 12.87 4.20 -11.49
C ARG A 165 12.86 2.97 -10.58
N GLY A 166 12.20 1.90 -11.02
CA GLY A 166 12.07 0.66 -10.26
C GLY A 166 11.05 0.74 -9.13
N TRP A 167 11.22 -0.06 -8.09
CA TRP A 167 10.34 -0.07 -6.91
C TRP A 167 10.28 1.31 -6.24
N GLY A 168 9.10 1.74 -5.83
CA GLY A 168 8.95 3.06 -5.23
C GLY A 168 7.78 3.18 -4.28
N GLN A 169 7.39 4.42 -4.04
CA GLN A 169 6.39 4.78 -3.04
C GLN A 169 5.04 4.12 -3.32
N GLY A 170 4.56 4.14 -4.57
CA GLY A 170 3.25 3.60 -4.92
C GLY A 170 3.14 2.10 -4.67
N LEU A 171 4.16 1.30 -5.07
CA LEU A 171 4.20 -0.13 -4.78
C LEU A 171 4.26 -0.40 -3.27
N THR A 172 5.07 0.35 -2.54
CA THR A 172 5.18 0.24 -1.08
C THR A 172 3.84 0.55 -0.40
N MET A 173 3.16 1.64 -0.81
CA MET A 173 1.82 1.96 -0.31
C MET A 173 0.81 0.85 -0.60
N LEU A 174 0.84 0.27 -1.80
CA LEU A 174 -0.05 -0.84 -2.16
C LEU A 174 0.15 -2.05 -1.23
N VAL A 175 1.41 -2.41 -0.94
CA VAL A 175 1.72 -3.53 -0.03
C VAL A 175 1.31 -3.20 1.41
N CYS A 176 1.61 -2.00 1.89
CA CYS A 176 1.17 -1.56 3.22
C CYS A 176 -0.35 -1.63 3.36
N MET A 177 -1.11 -1.17 2.35
CA MET A 177 -2.56 -1.24 2.36
C MET A 177 -3.07 -2.68 2.39
N MET A 178 -2.44 -3.58 1.62
CA MET A 178 -2.78 -5.01 1.64
C MET A 178 -2.50 -5.64 3.02
N ASN A 179 -1.37 -5.31 3.64
CA ASN A 179 -1.01 -5.76 4.98
C ASN A 179 -1.97 -5.25 6.07
N LEU A 180 -2.59 -4.10 5.87
CA LEU A 180 -3.55 -3.52 6.82
C LEU A 180 -4.94 -4.15 6.73
N LEU A 181 -5.32 -4.82 5.62
CA LEU A 181 -6.68 -5.35 5.42
C LEU A 181 -7.22 -6.20 6.57
N PRO A 182 -6.44 -7.09 7.23
CA PRO A 182 -6.93 -7.89 8.35
C PRO A 182 -7.42 -7.07 9.54
N HIS A 183 -6.90 -5.84 9.70
CA HIS A 183 -7.23 -4.94 10.80
C HIS A 183 -8.39 -3.98 10.47
N LEU A 184 -8.75 -3.87 9.20
CA LEU A 184 -9.79 -2.94 8.73
C LEU A 184 -11.18 -3.57 8.77
N THR A 185 -12.20 -2.72 8.89
CA THR A 185 -13.59 -3.14 8.71
C THR A 185 -13.82 -3.60 7.27
N ALA A 186 -14.82 -4.45 7.05
CA ALA A 186 -15.18 -4.90 5.69
C ALA A 186 -15.46 -3.72 4.73
N GLU A 187 -16.05 -2.64 5.24
CA GLU A 187 -16.35 -1.42 4.48
C GLU A 187 -15.07 -0.65 4.06
N ASP A 188 -14.03 -0.65 4.91
CA ASP A 188 -12.80 0.10 4.66
C ASP A 188 -11.79 -0.66 3.78
N ARG A 189 -11.91 -1.99 3.66
CA ARG A 189 -10.97 -2.82 2.87
C ARG A 189 -10.88 -2.43 1.40
N PRO A 190 -11.98 -2.25 0.66
CA PRO A 190 -11.91 -1.79 -0.73
C PRO A 190 -11.29 -0.41 -0.85
N ARG A 191 -11.54 0.47 0.13
CA ARG A 191 -10.94 1.81 0.17
C ARG A 191 -9.44 1.77 0.35
N ALA A 192 -8.92 0.90 1.22
CA ALA A 192 -7.48 0.72 1.39
C ALA A 192 -6.81 0.29 0.07
N LEU A 193 -7.38 -0.71 -0.60
CA LEU A 193 -6.86 -1.18 -1.87
C LEU A 193 -6.93 -0.12 -2.97
N TYR A 194 -8.02 0.66 -3.02
CA TYR A 194 -8.15 1.82 -3.91
C TYR A 194 -7.02 2.85 -3.69
N HIS A 195 -6.69 3.18 -2.44
CA HIS A 195 -5.58 4.12 -2.14
C HIS A 195 -4.24 3.57 -2.65
N GLY A 196 -3.95 2.30 -2.39
CA GLY A 196 -2.72 1.65 -2.85
C GLY A 196 -2.61 1.60 -4.38
N LEU A 197 -3.67 1.18 -5.08
CA LEU A 197 -3.71 1.11 -6.53
C LEU A 197 -3.62 2.49 -7.19
N SER A 198 -4.28 3.50 -6.63
CA SER A 198 -4.18 4.89 -7.11
C SER A 198 -2.77 5.45 -6.91
N ALA A 199 -2.07 5.05 -5.86
CA ALA A 199 -0.68 5.43 -5.66
C ALA A 199 0.24 4.80 -6.71
N VAL A 200 0.03 3.52 -7.06
CA VAL A 200 0.77 2.84 -8.13
C VAL A 200 0.51 3.51 -9.48
N ALA A 201 -0.75 3.82 -9.81
CA ALA A 201 -1.11 4.49 -11.06
C ALA A 201 -0.36 5.82 -11.21
N ARG A 202 -0.37 6.64 -10.16
CA ARG A 202 0.32 7.94 -10.11
C ARG A 202 1.83 7.81 -10.26
N ASP A 203 2.45 6.83 -9.59
CA ASP A 203 3.90 6.57 -9.69
C ASP A 203 4.34 6.14 -11.09
N CYS A 204 3.44 5.48 -11.84
CA CYS A 204 3.70 4.97 -13.19
C CYS A 204 3.23 5.92 -14.29
N ALA A 205 2.51 7.01 -13.95
CA ALA A 205 1.87 7.90 -14.91
C ALA A 205 2.84 8.38 -16.00
N GLY A 206 2.49 8.15 -17.27
CA GLY A 206 3.30 8.55 -18.43
C GLY A 206 4.57 7.75 -18.66
N SER A 207 4.85 6.73 -17.85
CA SER A 207 6.04 5.88 -18.02
C SER A 207 5.77 4.75 -19.01
N PRO A 208 6.71 4.44 -19.94
CA PRO A 208 6.64 3.23 -20.74
C PRO A 208 6.98 1.98 -19.91
N PRO A 209 6.68 0.77 -20.40
CA PRO A 209 7.15 -0.45 -19.76
C PRO A 209 8.68 -0.51 -19.73
N ARG A 210 9.21 -1.11 -18.67
CA ARG A 210 10.66 -1.33 -18.50
C ARG A 210 11.17 -2.32 -19.54
N PHE A 211 12.41 -2.12 -19.99
CA PHE A 211 13.10 -3.11 -20.83
C PHE A 211 13.45 -4.34 -20.02
N TRP A 212 13.27 -5.50 -20.61
CA TRP A 212 13.66 -6.77 -20.02
C TRP A 212 15.15 -7.02 -20.19
N VAL A 213 15.81 -7.34 -19.08
CA VAL A 213 17.18 -7.84 -19.05
C VAL A 213 17.15 -9.38 -19.15
N ARG A 214 18.02 -9.96 -19.98
CA ARG A 214 18.07 -11.41 -20.17
C ARG A 214 18.92 -12.07 -19.07
N PRO A 215 18.61 -13.34 -18.69
CA PRO A 215 19.49 -14.10 -17.79
C PRO A 215 20.86 -14.35 -18.42
N LEU A 216 21.80 -14.83 -17.63
CA LEU A 216 23.07 -15.33 -18.14
C LEU A 216 22.83 -16.59 -18.99
N PRO A 217 23.60 -16.81 -20.09
CA PRO A 217 23.44 -17.99 -20.93
C PRO A 217 24.06 -19.24 -20.27
N GLY A 218 23.58 -20.44 -20.68
CA GLY A 218 24.08 -21.73 -20.23
C GLY A 218 23.53 -22.20 -18.89
N ASP A 219 24.11 -23.27 -18.34
CA ASP A 219 23.68 -23.88 -17.05
C ASP A 219 24.05 -23.02 -15.81
N GLY A 220 24.55 -21.84 -16.05
CA GLY A 220 24.68 -20.75 -15.10
C GLY A 220 25.77 -20.93 -14.04
N ALA A 221 26.08 -19.82 -13.36
CA ALA A 221 26.81 -19.79 -12.13
C ALA A 221 25.93 -20.32 -10.98
N ASP A 222 26.54 -20.98 -9.99
CA ASP A 222 25.84 -21.37 -8.78
C ASP A 222 25.30 -20.13 -8.00
N PHE A 223 24.37 -20.37 -7.09
CA PHE A 223 23.75 -19.32 -6.32
C PHE A 223 24.77 -18.47 -5.53
N ALA A 224 25.78 -19.08 -4.93
CA ALA A 224 26.79 -18.36 -4.15
C ALA A 224 27.62 -17.41 -5.05
N THR A 225 27.89 -17.81 -6.27
CA THR A 225 28.55 -16.96 -7.27
C THR A 225 27.63 -15.83 -7.73
N LEU A 226 26.35 -16.10 -7.99
CA LEU A 226 25.38 -15.08 -8.37
C LEU A 226 25.18 -14.05 -7.25
N LYS A 227 25.09 -14.48 -5.97
CA LYS A 227 25.02 -13.59 -4.79
C LYS A 227 26.26 -12.69 -4.71
N ARG A 228 27.46 -13.26 -4.89
CA ARG A 228 28.71 -12.48 -4.87
C ARG A 228 28.76 -11.45 -6.00
N TRP A 229 28.39 -11.83 -7.23
CA TRP A 229 28.37 -10.92 -8.37
C TRP A 229 27.30 -9.84 -8.19
N PHE A 230 26.11 -10.16 -7.72
CA PHE A 230 25.07 -9.20 -7.41
C PHE A 230 25.60 -8.09 -6.49
N ARG A 231 26.22 -8.46 -5.36
CA ARG A 231 26.83 -7.50 -4.43
C ARG A 231 27.92 -6.64 -5.09
N GLN A 232 28.76 -7.25 -5.95
CA GLN A 232 29.79 -6.50 -6.70
C GLN A 232 29.19 -5.50 -7.69
N PHE A 233 28.12 -5.87 -8.39
CA PHE A 233 27.43 -4.96 -9.31
C PHE A 233 26.75 -3.81 -8.57
N ILE A 234 26.16 -4.05 -7.42
CA ILE A 234 25.61 -2.98 -6.57
C ILE A 234 26.74 -2.07 -6.06
N GLU A 235 27.89 -2.62 -5.67
CA GLU A 235 29.08 -1.85 -5.24
C GLU A 235 29.51 -0.84 -6.31
N VAL A 236 29.58 -1.29 -7.57
CA VAL A 236 30.00 -0.44 -8.70
C VAL A 236 28.84 0.29 -9.38
N ARG A 237 27.63 0.22 -8.81
CA ARG A 237 26.42 0.90 -9.30
C ARG A 237 25.95 0.44 -10.70
N ASP A 238 26.25 -0.82 -11.07
CA ASP A 238 25.81 -1.46 -12.32
C ASP A 238 24.48 -2.17 -12.13
N ALA A 239 23.40 -1.46 -12.42
CA ALA A 239 22.05 -2.00 -12.30
C ALA A 239 21.78 -3.15 -13.28
N GLU A 240 22.29 -3.11 -14.51
CA GLU A 240 22.04 -4.13 -15.53
C GLU A 240 22.69 -5.47 -15.17
N GLY A 241 23.94 -5.46 -14.72
CA GLY A 241 24.63 -6.64 -14.22
C GLY A 241 23.95 -7.24 -13.00
N ALA A 242 23.48 -6.42 -12.08
CA ALA A 242 22.75 -6.85 -10.89
C ALA A 242 21.39 -7.49 -11.25
N GLU A 243 20.60 -6.90 -12.17
CA GLU A 243 19.34 -7.47 -12.63
C GLU A 243 19.55 -8.85 -13.27
N ARG A 244 20.62 -9.02 -14.07
CA ARG A 244 20.95 -10.31 -14.67
C ARG A 244 21.24 -11.39 -13.61
N CYS A 245 21.87 -11.05 -12.50
CA CYS A 245 22.09 -11.98 -11.40
C CYS A 245 20.76 -12.44 -10.77
N ILE A 246 19.82 -11.51 -10.52
CA ILE A 246 18.50 -11.84 -9.97
C ILE A 246 17.74 -12.77 -10.92
N ILE A 247 17.61 -12.40 -12.19
CA ILE A 247 16.86 -13.20 -13.18
C ILE A 247 17.48 -14.59 -13.30
N SER A 248 18.81 -14.69 -13.34
CA SER A 248 19.51 -15.98 -13.43
C SER A 248 19.26 -16.84 -12.20
N ALA A 249 19.28 -16.25 -10.99
CA ALA A 249 19.02 -16.98 -9.75
C ALA A 249 17.55 -17.49 -9.69
N VAL A 250 16.57 -16.62 -10.03
CA VAL A 250 15.16 -17.01 -10.06
C VAL A 250 14.92 -18.16 -11.05
N ARG A 251 15.48 -18.08 -12.26
CA ARG A 251 15.33 -19.12 -13.30
C ARG A 251 16.08 -20.41 -12.98
N ALA A 252 17.16 -20.32 -12.21
CA ALA A 252 17.86 -21.49 -11.69
C ALA A 252 17.13 -22.15 -10.51
N GLY A 253 15.97 -21.61 -10.08
CA GLY A 253 15.15 -22.18 -9.01
C GLY A 253 15.60 -21.79 -7.60
N ALA A 254 16.30 -20.67 -7.43
CA ALA A 254 16.63 -20.16 -6.11
C ALA A 254 15.34 -19.93 -5.29
N ASP A 255 15.32 -20.43 -4.07
CA ASP A 255 14.17 -20.30 -3.19
C ASP A 255 14.05 -18.89 -2.56
N HIS A 256 12.93 -18.63 -1.89
CA HIS A 256 12.65 -17.35 -1.27
C HIS A 256 13.67 -16.93 -0.20
N ARG A 257 14.30 -17.88 0.51
CA ARG A 257 15.34 -17.60 1.51
C ARG A 257 16.65 -17.20 0.85
N GLN A 258 17.03 -17.93 -0.20
CA GLN A 258 18.20 -17.60 -1.01
C GLN A 258 18.08 -16.22 -1.63
N MET A 259 16.94 -15.90 -2.25
CA MET A 259 16.71 -14.56 -2.81
C MET A 259 16.75 -13.47 -1.73
N ALA A 260 16.17 -13.72 -0.55
CA ALA A 260 16.24 -12.76 0.57
C ALA A 260 17.68 -12.56 1.05
N ASP A 261 18.45 -13.65 1.21
CA ASP A 261 19.85 -13.58 1.59
C ASP A 261 20.69 -12.79 0.56
N MET A 262 20.46 -12.98 -0.73
CA MET A 262 21.14 -12.22 -1.79
C MET A 262 20.86 -10.72 -1.68
N LEU A 263 19.57 -10.32 -1.61
CA LEU A 263 19.17 -8.93 -1.67
C LEU A 263 19.50 -8.18 -0.37
N PHE A 264 19.15 -8.75 0.79
CA PHE A 264 19.44 -8.13 2.07
C PHE A 264 20.94 -8.01 2.38
N SER A 265 21.77 -8.96 1.91
CA SER A 265 23.22 -8.84 2.06
C SER A 265 23.76 -7.60 1.35
N ALA A 266 23.27 -7.31 0.14
CA ALA A 266 23.71 -6.12 -0.61
C ALA A 266 23.23 -4.81 0.05
N VAL A 267 22.04 -4.81 0.66
CA VAL A 267 21.53 -3.65 1.42
C VAL A 267 22.42 -3.32 2.61
N THR A 268 22.97 -4.33 3.29
CA THR A 268 23.76 -4.15 4.51
C THR A 268 25.29 -4.12 4.26
N ASP A 269 25.72 -4.16 3.01
CA ASP A 269 27.12 -3.87 2.65
C ASP A 269 27.47 -2.38 2.84
N HIS A 270 26.48 -1.49 2.70
CA HIS A 270 26.57 -0.06 2.96
C HIS A 270 25.81 0.31 4.24
N ARG A 271 26.20 1.42 4.86
CA ARG A 271 25.57 1.86 6.11
C ARG A 271 24.27 2.58 5.83
N TYR A 272 23.18 2.09 6.42
CA TYR A 272 21.86 2.75 6.39
C TYR A 272 21.53 3.35 5.02
N ILE A 273 21.74 2.55 3.97
CA ILE A 273 21.68 2.92 2.56
C ILE A 273 20.36 3.67 2.24
N ASP A 274 20.48 4.85 1.62
CA ASP A 274 19.38 5.75 1.25
C ASP A 274 18.33 5.92 2.36
N VAL A 275 18.79 6.28 3.55
CA VAL A 275 18.00 6.42 4.79
C VAL A 275 17.10 5.22 5.10
N GLY A 276 17.47 4.04 4.63
CA GLY A 276 16.79 2.77 4.90
C GLY A 276 15.78 2.31 3.84
N HIS A 277 15.46 3.12 2.82
CA HIS A 277 14.48 2.75 1.81
C HIS A 277 14.77 1.43 1.09
N PRO A 278 16.00 1.10 0.62
CA PRO A 278 16.26 -0.18 -0.02
C PRO A 278 15.94 -1.41 0.85
N ALA A 279 16.20 -1.32 2.17
CA ALA A 279 15.86 -2.41 3.09
C ALA A 279 14.34 -2.58 3.23
N ASP A 280 13.62 -1.47 3.42
CA ASP A 280 12.19 -1.48 3.58
C ASP A 280 11.47 -1.92 2.29
N PHE A 281 11.88 -1.39 1.13
CA PHE A 281 11.33 -1.79 -0.17
C PHE A 281 11.60 -3.26 -0.47
N THR A 282 12.77 -3.79 -0.09
CA THR A 282 13.08 -5.20 -0.18
C THR A 282 12.10 -6.03 0.65
N ASN A 283 11.91 -5.66 1.92
CA ASN A 283 10.93 -6.32 2.77
C ASN A 283 9.53 -6.30 2.15
N LYS A 284 9.08 -5.15 1.65
CA LYS A 284 7.75 -5.01 1.01
C LYS A 284 7.63 -5.84 -0.27
N ALA A 285 8.70 -5.95 -1.06
CA ALA A 285 8.71 -6.80 -2.25
C ALA A 285 8.54 -8.29 -1.91
N PHE A 286 9.20 -8.76 -0.85
CA PHE A 286 9.02 -10.13 -0.36
C PHE A 286 7.61 -10.37 0.20
N GLU A 287 7.08 -9.45 1.00
CA GLU A 287 5.71 -9.51 1.49
C GLU A 287 4.70 -9.53 0.33
N ALA A 288 4.93 -8.74 -0.72
CA ALA A 288 4.10 -8.74 -1.92
C ALA A 288 4.11 -10.09 -2.64
N LEU A 289 5.28 -10.71 -2.78
CA LEU A 289 5.41 -12.04 -3.42
C LEU A 289 4.75 -13.15 -2.59
N ASP A 290 4.82 -13.08 -1.26
CA ASP A 290 4.14 -14.05 -0.38
C ASP A 290 2.61 -13.97 -0.54
N ILE A 291 2.06 -12.79 -0.86
CA ILE A 291 0.63 -12.58 -1.07
C ILE A 291 0.24 -12.88 -2.52
N ALA A 292 0.96 -12.32 -3.49
CA ALA A 292 0.60 -12.35 -4.90
C ALA A 292 1.04 -13.64 -5.62
N GLY A 293 2.03 -14.34 -5.09
CA GLY A 293 2.63 -15.52 -5.71
C GLY A 293 4.02 -15.26 -6.28
N TRP A 294 4.88 -16.26 -6.13
CA TRP A 294 6.32 -16.20 -6.49
C TRP A 294 6.58 -16.28 -7.98
N GLU A 295 5.59 -16.55 -8.81
CA GLU A 295 5.68 -16.42 -10.27
C GLU A 295 5.92 -14.98 -10.73
N LEU A 296 5.70 -13.99 -9.87
CA LEU A 296 6.02 -12.58 -10.10
C LEU A 296 7.43 -12.18 -9.64
N ALA A 297 8.26 -13.13 -9.19
CA ALA A 297 9.58 -12.84 -8.62
C ALA A 297 10.50 -12.06 -9.58
N GLU A 298 10.55 -12.43 -10.87
CA GLU A 298 11.39 -11.73 -11.84
C GLU A 298 11.07 -10.23 -11.91
N PRO A 299 9.87 -9.80 -12.30
CA PRO A 299 9.55 -8.37 -12.41
C PRO A 299 9.62 -7.64 -11.07
N VAL A 300 9.21 -8.27 -9.98
CA VAL A 300 9.18 -7.65 -8.65
C VAL A 300 10.58 -7.44 -8.10
N LEU A 301 11.43 -8.47 -8.07
CA LEU A 301 12.77 -8.37 -7.47
C LEU A 301 13.73 -7.52 -8.31
N THR A 302 13.64 -7.58 -9.64
CA THR A 302 14.45 -6.73 -10.51
C THR A 302 14.07 -5.25 -10.39
N SER A 303 12.83 -4.94 -10.04
CA SER A 303 12.42 -3.54 -9.83
C SER A 303 13.12 -2.85 -8.66
N LEU A 304 13.69 -3.60 -7.71
CA LEU A 304 14.47 -3.06 -6.58
C LEU A 304 15.84 -2.53 -6.99
N VAL A 305 16.44 -3.09 -8.05
CA VAL A 305 17.86 -2.92 -8.37
C VAL A 305 18.24 -1.46 -8.65
N THR A 306 17.39 -0.71 -9.35
CA THR A 306 17.62 0.71 -9.62
C THR A 306 17.75 1.52 -8.32
N GLY A 307 16.92 1.20 -7.33
CA GLY A 307 16.99 1.81 -6.00
C GLY A 307 18.32 1.51 -5.29
N TYR A 308 18.81 0.28 -5.37
CA TYR A 308 20.10 -0.10 -4.77
C TYR A 308 21.30 0.59 -5.46
N ALA A 309 21.32 0.54 -6.79
CA ALA A 309 22.45 1.07 -7.56
C ALA A 309 22.60 2.61 -7.42
N ASN A 310 21.48 3.31 -7.27
CA ASN A 310 21.47 4.78 -7.16
C ASN A 310 21.41 5.32 -5.73
N ALA A 311 21.34 4.45 -4.73
CA ALA A 311 21.18 4.83 -3.34
C ALA A 311 22.33 5.69 -2.81
N ALA A 312 21.99 6.64 -1.95
CA ALA A 312 22.96 7.35 -1.13
C ALA A 312 23.54 6.40 -0.07
N ARG A 313 24.84 6.49 0.17
CA ARG A 313 25.58 5.68 1.16
C ARG A 313 25.88 6.54 2.38
N MET A 314 25.31 6.19 3.53
CA MET A 314 25.43 7.06 4.71
C MET A 314 26.83 7.07 5.31
N GLU A 315 27.68 6.09 5.03
CA GLU A 315 29.11 6.12 5.37
C GLU A 315 29.88 7.28 4.69
N GLU A 316 29.31 7.87 3.65
CA GLU A 316 29.85 9.06 2.99
C GLU A 316 29.35 10.37 3.65
N SER A 317 28.35 10.29 4.56
CA SER A 317 27.77 11.45 5.24
C SER A 317 28.61 11.90 6.43
N ASN A 318 28.75 13.22 6.61
CA ASN A 318 29.42 13.79 7.76
C ASN A 318 28.79 13.40 9.10
N ALA A 319 27.47 13.23 9.16
CA ALA A 319 26.76 12.86 10.38
C ALA A 319 27.17 11.48 10.92
N TRP A 320 27.61 10.58 10.05
CA TRP A 320 28.10 9.25 10.41
C TRP A 320 29.59 9.23 10.78
N ARG A 321 30.31 10.36 10.57
CA ARG A 321 31.75 10.47 10.85
C ARG A 321 32.09 11.43 11.96
N TYR A 322 31.22 12.39 12.26
CA TYR A 322 31.48 13.44 13.25
C TYR A 322 30.27 13.71 14.14
N PRO A 323 30.43 14.01 15.42
CA PRO A 323 31.69 14.08 16.18
C PRO A 323 32.31 12.71 16.51
N VAL A 324 31.59 11.62 16.34
CA VAL A 324 32.06 10.25 16.56
C VAL A 324 32.12 9.53 15.21
N ASP A 325 33.23 8.85 14.91
CA ASP A 325 33.35 8.02 13.71
C ASP A 325 32.57 6.69 13.91
N LEU A 326 31.27 6.72 13.59
CA LEU A 326 30.39 5.55 13.68
C LEU A 326 30.80 4.46 12.69
N ILE A 327 31.45 4.83 11.58
CA ILE A 327 31.88 3.87 10.55
C ILE A 327 32.99 2.99 11.07
N SER A 328 34.02 3.57 11.69
CA SER A 328 35.10 2.79 12.32
C SER A 328 34.58 1.93 13.46
N LEU A 329 33.70 2.49 14.30
CA LEU A 329 33.08 1.78 15.41
C LEU A 329 32.27 0.54 14.93
N LEU A 330 31.51 0.71 13.84
CA LEU A 330 30.74 -0.40 13.26
C LEU A 330 31.64 -1.43 12.53
N ALA A 331 32.73 -1.00 11.90
CA ALA A 331 33.68 -1.93 11.28
C ALA A 331 34.29 -2.89 12.32
N ASP A 332 34.71 -2.37 13.47
CA ASP A 332 35.22 -3.17 14.58
C ASP A 332 34.14 -4.12 15.15
N ALA A 333 32.90 -3.63 15.29
CA ALA A 333 31.77 -4.44 15.73
C ALA A 333 31.50 -5.60 14.75
N PHE A 334 31.49 -5.34 13.45
CA PHE A 334 31.22 -6.36 12.44
C PHE A 334 32.32 -7.44 12.38
N ALA A 335 33.56 -7.07 12.63
CA ALA A 335 34.66 -8.02 12.75
C ALA A 335 34.46 -8.95 13.98
N ALA A 336 33.84 -8.43 15.05
CA ALA A 336 33.58 -9.19 16.27
C ALA A 336 32.30 -10.05 16.23
N LEU A 337 31.40 -9.88 15.25
CA LEU A 337 30.12 -10.60 15.18
C LEU A 337 30.26 -12.13 15.18
N PRO A 338 31.12 -12.76 14.37
CA PRO A 338 31.25 -14.21 14.38
C PRO A 338 31.60 -14.77 15.77
N ASP A 339 32.55 -14.14 16.46
CA ASP A 339 32.98 -14.54 17.79
C ASP A 339 31.88 -14.30 18.84
N ALA A 340 31.14 -13.20 18.74
CA ALA A 340 30.04 -12.89 19.66
C ALA A 340 28.91 -13.93 19.52
N LEU A 341 28.56 -14.31 18.31
CA LEU A 341 27.56 -15.33 18.04
C LEU A 341 28.01 -16.71 18.57
N ALA A 342 29.26 -17.11 18.30
CA ALA A 342 29.82 -18.37 18.77
C ALA A 342 29.85 -18.46 20.31
N GLN A 343 30.15 -17.34 21.00
CA GLN A 343 30.14 -17.28 22.47
C GLN A 343 28.73 -17.38 23.04
N GLY A 344 27.71 -16.91 22.33
CA GLY A 344 26.30 -16.96 22.73
C GLY A 344 25.62 -18.28 22.45
N GLU A 345 26.22 -19.12 21.60
CA GLU A 345 25.60 -20.37 21.16
C GLU A 345 25.24 -21.28 22.36
N GLY A 346 23.99 -21.72 22.40
CA GLY A 346 23.49 -22.63 23.44
C GLY A 346 23.23 -22.00 24.80
N LYS A 347 23.44 -20.69 25.01
CA LYS A 347 23.19 -20.05 26.32
C LYS A 347 21.69 -19.86 26.62
N GLY A 348 20.85 -19.54 25.62
CA GLY A 348 19.39 -19.34 25.78
C GLY A 348 18.99 -18.30 26.85
N ASP A 349 17.70 -17.97 26.89
CA ASP A 349 17.07 -17.15 27.97
C ASP A 349 17.75 -15.79 28.27
N TRP A 350 18.14 -15.05 27.26
CA TRP A 350 18.64 -13.69 27.45
C TRP A 350 17.57 -12.76 28.05
N GLN A 351 17.88 -12.10 29.16
CA GLN A 351 16.94 -11.25 29.90
C GLN A 351 17.27 -9.76 29.85
N GLY A 352 18.17 -9.35 28.95
CA GLY A 352 18.69 -7.98 28.90
C GLY A 352 17.84 -6.96 28.15
N ARG A 353 16.62 -7.29 27.68
CA ARG A 353 15.79 -6.47 26.82
C ARG A 353 15.59 -5.03 27.32
N GLN A 354 15.15 -4.86 28.56
CA GLN A 354 14.87 -3.54 29.12
C GLN A 354 16.15 -2.68 29.26
N SER A 355 17.24 -3.29 29.73
CA SER A 355 18.53 -2.60 29.86
C SER A 355 19.06 -2.16 28.49
N LEU A 356 18.97 -3.03 27.47
CA LEU A 356 19.40 -2.70 26.13
C LEU A 356 18.58 -1.54 25.53
N VAL A 357 17.26 -1.53 25.69
CA VAL A 357 16.42 -0.41 25.25
C VAL A 357 16.84 0.91 25.91
N GLN A 358 17.16 0.88 27.20
CA GLN A 358 17.65 2.07 27.90
C GLN A 358 18.98 2.55 27.32
N THR A 359 19.92 1.65 27.04
CA THR A 359 21.21 1.98 26.44
C THR A 359 21.06 2.56 25.03
N LEU A 360 20.22 1.95 24.17
CA LEU A 360 19.94 2.41 22.80
C LEU A 360 19.40 3.85 22.73
N LEU A 361 18.75 4.32 23.78
CA LEU A 361 18.18 5.66 23.85
C LEU A 361 19.12 6.72 24.44
N GLN A 362 20.32 6.34 24.90
CA GLN A 362 21.33 7.26 25.46
C GLN A 362 22.17 7.93 24.36
N ASP A 363 23.01 8.86 24.78
CA ASP A 363 23.95 9.62 23.91
C ASP A 363 25.36 8.98 23.96
N ASP A 364 25.47 7.65 23.82
CA ASP A 364 26.74 6.94 23.80
C ASP A 364 26.72 5.79 22.77
N PRO A 365 27.25 6.01 21.57
CA PRO A 365 27.24 5.00 20.51
C PRO A 365 28.21 3.85 20.82
N ALA A 366 29.30 4.07 21.56
CA ALA A 366 30.24 3.01 21.93
C ALA A 366 29.62 2.05 22.96
N ALA A 367 28.94 2.59 23.96
CA ALA A 367 28.16 1.79 24.91
C ALA A 367 27.03 1.02 24.20
N THR A 368 26.37 1.62 23.21
CA THR A 368 25.34 0.97 22.39
C THR A 368 25.91 -0.25 21.65
N VAL A 369 27.02 -0.10 20.93
CA VAL A 369 27.67 -1.20 20.21
C VAL A 369 28.11 -2.30 21.15
N THR A 370 28.72 -1.94 22.29
CA THR A 370 29.14 -2.92 23.31
C THR A 370 27.94 -3.70 23.85
N ALA A 371 26.82 -3.03 24.15
CA ALA A 371 25.62 -3.68 24.68
C ALA A 371 24.97 -4.65 23.64
N LEU A 372 25.01 -4.30 22.35
CA LEU A 372 24.54 -5.20 21.28
C LEU A 372 25.40 -6.46 21.17
N LEU A 373 26.72 -6.30 21.17
CA LEU A 373 27.66 -7.45 21.14
C LEU A 373 27.53 -8.31 22.40
N ASP A 374 27.38 -7.70 23.56
CA ASP A 374 27.20 -8.42 24.84
C ASP A 374 25.86 -9.17 24.88
N ALA A 375 24.79 -8.60 24.30
CA ALA A 375 23.53 -9.33 24.14
C ALA A 375 23.73 -10.63 23.35
N LEU A 376 24.41 -10.55 22.20
CA LEU A 376 24.75 -11.73 21.37
C LEU A 376 25.61 -12.72 22.15
N ARG A 377 26.69 -12.28 22.82
CA ARG A 377 27.57 -13.12 23.65
C ARG A 377 26.83 -13.84 24.78
N ASN A 378 25.73 -13.24 25.24
CA ASN A 378 24.90 -13.79 26.32
C ASN A 378 23.68 -14.59 25.82
N GLY A 379 23.64 -14.93 24.53
CA GLY A 379 22.63 -15.83 23.96
C GLY A 379 21.38 -15.17 23.40
N CYS A 380 21.37 -13.83 23.23
CA CYS A 380 20.31 -13.15 22.50
C CYS A 380 20.32 -13.59 21.04
N GLU A 381 19.20 -14.08 20.53
CA GLU A 381 19.09 -14.45 19.13
C GLU A 381 19.05 -13.22 18.21
N MET A 382 19.51 -13.37 16.95
CA MET A 382 19.55 -12.27 15.97
C MET A 382 18.18 -11.59 15.79
N VAL A 383 17.11 -12.40 15.69
CA VAL A 383 15.74 -11.90 15.51
C VAL A 383 15.26 -11.17 16.75
N GLU A 384 15.57 -11.70 17.94
CA GLU A 384 15.22 -11.05 19.19
C GLU A 384 15.92 -9.69 19.33
N LEU A 385 17.23 -9.64 19.04
CA LEU A 385 18.01 -8.40 19.06
C LEU A 385 17.42 -7.34 18.13
N ALA A 386 17.08 -7.74 16.90
CA ALA A 386 16.43 -6.87 15.92
C ALA A 386 15.06 -6.34 16.42
N GLY A 387 14.27 -7.19 17.10
CA GLY A 387 13.00 -6.79 17.69
C GLY A 387 13.15 -5.75 18.79
N VAL A 388 14.22 -5.84 19.60
CA VAL A 388 14.53 -4.83 20.63
C VAL A 388 14.90 -3.49 19.99
N VAL A 389 15.71 -3.51 18.94
CA VAL A 389 16.11 -2.30 18.22
C VAL A 389 14.92 -1.66 17.49
N ALA A 390 14.06 -2.47 16.86
CA ALA A 390 12.84 -1.97 16.22
C ALA A 390 11.88 -1.31 17.24
N TYR A 391 11.74 -1.89 18.43
CA TYR A 391 10.97 -1.28 19.51
C TYR A 391 11.60 0.04 19.99
N ALA A 392 12.93 0.11 20.16
CA ALA A 392 13.61 1.34 20.55
C ALA A 392 13.41 2.47 19.52
N ALA A 393 13.42 2.13 18.21
CA ALA A 393 13.10 3.07 17.14
C ALA A 393 11.64 3.57 17.20
N ALA A 394 10.67 2.68 17.44
CA ALA A 394 9.27 3.09 17.67
C ALA A 394 9.14 4.01 18.90
N LEU A 395 9.93 3.74 19.95
CA LEU A 395 9.92 4.51 21.17
C LEU A 395 10.48 5.95 20.98
N ARG A 396 11.42 6.15 20.02
CA ARG A 396 11.81 7.51 19.57
C ARG A 396 10.61 8.30 19.10
N ILE A 397 9.76 7.72 18.25
CA ILE A 397 8.53 8.36 17.74
C ILE A 397 7.53 8.60 18.87
N ALA A 398 7.30 7.59 19.73
CA ALA A 398 6.38 7.72 20.88
C ALA A 398 6.78 8.83 21.85
N ARG A 399 8.07 9.15 21.94
CA ARG A 399 8.64 10.20 22.81
C ARG A 399 9.09 11.45 22.06
N PHE A 400 8.71 11.60 20.80
CA PHE A 400 9.07 12.73 19.95
C PHE A 400 8.50 14.04 20.51
N HIS A 401 9.29 15.12 20.55
CA HIS A 401 8.83 16.38 21.09
C HIS A 401 8.09 17.19 20.04
N THR A 402 6.98 17.82 20.43
CA THR A 402 6.12 18.59 19.52
C THR A 402 6.71 19.91 19.03
N SER A 403 7.88 20.31 19.53
CA SER A 403 8.63 21.47 19.00
C SER A 403 9.44 21.13 17.74
N ASN A 404 9.60 19.85 17.41
CA ASN A 404 10.28 19.43 16.19
C ASN A 404 9.45 19.80 14.96
N GLU A 405 10.14 20.08 13.86
CA GLU A 405 9.52 20.43 12.60
C GLU A 405 8.87 19.19 11.93
N PHE A 406 8.03 19.44 10.94
CA PHE A 406 7.31 18.39 10.23
C PHE A 406 8.25 17.33 9.60
N GLY A 407 9.33 17.78 8.93
CA GLY A 407 10.32 16.89 8.32
C GLY A 407 11.15 16.05 9.30
N ASP A 408 11.25 16.47 10.56
CA ASP A 408 11.98 15.72 11.58
C ASP A 408 11.28 14.40 11.95
N TRP A 409 9.94 14.36 11.83
CA TRP A 409 9.16 13.15 12.05
C TRP A 409 9.51 12.04 11.06
N ASP A 410 9.81 12.41 9.80
CA ASP A 410 10.21 11.46 8.76
C ASP A 410 11.58 10.85 9.07
N THR A 411 12.49 11.61 9.68
CA THR A 411 13.80 11.10 10.12
C THR A 411 13.64 9.93 11.09
N ALA A 412 12.86 10.11 12.16
CA ALA A 412 12.61 9.06 13.13
C ALA A 412 11.79 7.88 12.52
N LEU A 413 10.89 8.17 11.59
CA LEU A 413 10.16 7.16 10.84
C LEU A 413 11.09 6.27 10.02
N HIS A 414 12.02 6.84 9.25
CA HIS A 414 12.95 6.06 8.43
C HIS A 414 13.76 5.06 9.29
N THR A 415 14.22 5.50 10.46
CA THR A 415 14.90 4.62 11.41
C THR A 415 13.98 3.48 11.87
N PHE A 416 12.71 3.75 12.12
CA PHE A 416 11.73 2.74 12.55
C PHE A 416 11.37 1.75 11.44
N THR A 417 11.10 2.23 10.21
CA THR A 417 10.75 1.35 9.09
C THR A 417 11.95 0.51 8.64
N PHE A 418 13.16 1.07 8.67
CA PHE A 418 14.39 0.32 8.45
C PHE A 418 14.58 -0.79 9.49
N ALA A 419 14.48 -0.47 10.79
CA ALA A 419 14.62 -1.45 11.86
C ALA A 419 13.57 -2.57 11.76
N ASN A 420 12.31 -2.21 11.42
CA ASN A 420 11.25 -3.18 11.15
C ASN A 420 11.58 -4.08 9.95
N ALA A 421 12.12 -3.52 8.86
CA ALA A 421 12.51 -4.27 7.67
C ALA A 421 13.66 -5.26 7.96
N ILE A 422 14.67 -4.84 8.74
CA ILE A 422 15.77 -5.71 9.18
C ILE A 422 15.25 -6.84 10.07
N TYR A 423 14.35 -6.54 11.01
CA TYR A 423 13.68 -7.55 11.84
C TYR A 423 12.95 -8.60 10.99
N ARG A 424 12.14 -8.15 10.02
CA ARG A 424 11.39 -9.04 9.12
C ARG A 424 12.32 -9.84 8.20
N GLY A 425 13.37 -9.20 7.72
CA GLY A 425 14.41 -9.85 6.91
C GLY A 425 15.12 -10.97 7.66
N LEU A 426 15.52 -10.74 8.93
CA LEU A 426 16.14 -11.75 9.80
C LEU A 426 15.18 -12.91 10.12
N GLN A 427 13.88 -12.66 10.25
CA GLN A 427 12.90 -13.76 10.37
C GLN A 427 12.85 -14.63 9.10
N ARG A 428 13.08 -14.05 7.93
CA ARG A 428 13.02 -14.74 6.64
C ARG A 428 14.31 -15.48 6.32
N ALA A 429 15.44 -14.81 6.45
CA ALA A 429 16.76 -15.32 6.09
C ALA A 429 17.83 -14.79 7.08
N PRO A 430 17.96 -15.38 8.27
CA PRO A 430 18.96 -14.95 9.23
C PRO A 430 20.37 -15.14 8.67
N SER A 431 21.18 -14.07 8.70
CA SER A 431 22.57 -14.09 8.27
C SER A 431 23.40 -13.05 9.04
N VAL A 432 24.71 -13.26 9.10
CA VAL A 432 25.65 -12.31 9.73
C VAL A 432 25.67 -10.99 8.95
N GLU A 433 25.55 -11.05 7.63
CA GLU A 433 25.46 -9.86 6.78
C GLU A 433 24.24 -9.03 7.15
N LEU A 434 23.06 -9.63 7.26
CA LEU A 434 21.84 -8.90 7.60
C LEU A 434 21.83 -8.41 9.05
N LEU A 435 22.50 -9.13 9.96
CA LEU A 435 22.66 -8.69 11.35
C LEU A 435 23.38 -7.33 11.47
N ARG A 436 24.26 -6.97 10.52
CA ARG A 436 24.88 -5.64 10.45
C ARG A 436 23.84 -4.52 10.41
N GLY A 437 22.70 -4.76 9.74
CA GLY A 437 21.59 -3.80 9.69
C GLY A 437 20.97 -3.48 11.05
N VAL A 438 21.06 -4.38 12.04
CA VAL A 438 20.62 -4.11 13.42
C VAL A 438 21.51 -3.05 14.07
N PHE A 439 22.81 -3.12 13.84
CA PHE A 439 23.77 -2.14 14.34
C PHE A 439 23.63 -0.79 13.61
N ASP A 440 23.38 -0.82 12.29
CA ASP A 440 23.09 0.39 11.52
C ASP A 440 21.82 1.09 12.06
N ALA A 441 20.75 0.33 12.36
CA ALA A 441 19.53 0.86 12.96
C ALA A 441 19.79 1.47 14.35
N ALA A 442 20.62 0.82 15.16
CA ALA A 442 20.99 1.34 16.49
C ALA A 442 21.78 2.65 16.39
N MET A 443 22.67 2.80 15.40
CA MET A 443 23.36 4.07 15.14
C MET A 443 22.42 5.14 14.63
N SER A 444 21.42 4.80 13.81
CA SER A 444 20.39 5.76 13.39
C SER A 444 19.56 6.23 14.60
N ILE A 445 19.19 5.34 15.53
CA ILE A 445 18.53 5.72 16.79
C ILE A 445 19.40 6.70 17.59
N TYR A 446 20.72 6.48 17.64
CA TYR A 446 21.63 7.42 18.28
C TYR A 446 21.66 8.77 17.56
N LEU A 447 21.71 8.80 16.22
CA LEU A 447 21.70 10.03 15.44
C LEU A 447 20.41 10.83 15.65
N ASP A 448 19.28 10.16 15.85
CA ASP A 448 17.95 10.75 16.11
C ASP A 448 17.78 11.28 17.55
N ARG A 449 18.76 11.14 18.43
CA ARG A 449 18.63 11.48 19.86
C ARG A 449 18.18 12.92 20.13
N PHE A 450 18.56 13.86 19.30
CA PHE A 450 18.21 15.28 19.44
C PHE A 450 16.70 15.51 19.29
N LEU A 451 16.01 14.65 18.56
CA LEU A 451 14.56 14.74 18.32
C LEU A 451 13.73 14.44 19.59
N ASN A 452 14.38 13.91 20.62
CA ASN A 452 13.78 13.66 21.95
C ASN A 452 14.33 14.61 23.05
N ILE A 453 14.71 15.83 22.70
CA ILE A 453 15.22 16.81 23.69
C ILE A 453 14.32 18.06 23.69
N PRO A 454 13.49 18.23 24.74
CA PRO A 454 13.19 17.25 25.80
C PRO A 454 12.31 16.10 25.30
N ALA A 455 12.50 14.90 25.82
CA ALA A 455 11.65 13.76 25.45
C ALA A 455 10.22 13.95 25.95
N ALA A 456 9.22 13.70 25.10
CA ALA A 456 7.84 13.63 25.52
C ALA A 456 7.62 12.47 26.53
N ARG A 457 6.77 12.70 27.52
CA ARG A 457 6.41 11.66 28.48
C ARG A 457 5.47 10.65 27.83
N LEU A 458 5.74 9.37 28.08
CA LEU A 458 4.78 8.34 27.71
C LEU A 458 3.53 8.44 28.60
N PRO A 459 2.35 8.15 28.06
CA PRO A 459 1.15 8.07 28.87
C PRO A 459 1.27 6.96 29.93
N GLU A 460 0.81 7.25 31.15
CA GLU A 460 0.84 6.30 32.26
C GLU A 460 -0.53 5.61 32.41
N PRO A 461 -0.58 4.38 32.99
CA PRO A 461 -1.84 3.68 33.25
C PRO A 461 -2.77 4.38 34.23
N ASN A 462 -2.23 5.30 35.05
CA ASN A 462 -2.95 5.99 36.11
C ASN A 462 -3.98 6.97 35.54
N GLY A 463 -5.26 6.76 35.85
CA GLY A 463 -6.38 7.60 35.39
C GLY A 463 -7.15 7.08 34.19
N ALA A 464 -6.82 5.88 33.69
CA ALA A 464 -7.63 5.21 32.68
C ALA A 464 -9.01 4.88 33.25
N ALA A 465 -10.07 5.50 32.71
CA ALA A 465 -11.43 5.14 33.07
C ALA A 465 -11.69 3.67 32.66
N ARG A 466 -12.26 2.88 33.58
CA ARG A 466 -12.58 1.45 33.33
C ARG A 466 -13.62 1.21 32.23
N ASN A 467 -14.25 2.24 31.71
CA ASN A 467 -15.20 2.16 30.58
C ASN A 467 -14.54 2.87 29.39
N GLY A 468 -14.08 2.09 28.43
CA GLY A 468 -13.32 2.47 27.26
C GLY A 468 -13.47 3.92 26.79
N ALA A 469 -12.36 4.63 26.69
CA ALA A 469 -12.35 5.97 26.17
C ALA A 469 -13.04 5.96 24.78
N ASP A 470 -13.89 6.96 24.52
CA ASP A 470 -14.60 7.10 23.25
C ASP A 470 -13.60 7.25 22.08
N LEU A 471 -13.46 6.19 21.25
CA LEU A 471 -12.62 6.21 20.06
C LEU A 471 -13.11 7.20 18.99
N ALA A 472 -14.39 7.54 18.99
CA ALA A 472 -14.92 8.52 18.04
C ALA A 472 -14.31 9.92 18.27
N ALA A 473 -13.96 10.25 19.52
CA ALA A 473 -13.28 11.49 19.85
C ALA A 473 -11.88 11.60 19.24
N LEU A 474 -11.23 10.48 18.87
CA LEU A 474 -9.94 10.50 18.19
C LEU A 474 -10.04 11.15 16.80
N ALA A 475 -11.15 10.93 16.10
CA ALA A 475 -11.40 11.56 14.80
C ALA A 475 -11.48 13.10 14.92
N ALA A 476 -12.16 13.61 15.96
CA ALA A 476 -12.26 15.04 16.22
C ALA A 476 -10.92 15.68 16.61
N LEU A 477 -10.04 14.93 17.30
CA LEU A 477 -8.68 15.39 17.58
C LEU A 477 -7.86 15.57 16.29
N LEU A 478 -7.94 14.60 15.36
CA LEU A 478 -7.20 14.66 14.09
C LEU A 478 -7.77 15.68 13.09
N ASP A 479 -8.92 16.27 13.35
CA ASP A 479 -9.45 17.42 12.59
C ASP A 479 -8.83 18.76 13.04
N GLN A 480 -8.05 18.74 14.12
CA GLN A 480 -7.35 19.89 14.67
C GLN A 480 -5.85 19.69 14.59
N GLN A 481 -5.11 20.75 14.25
CA GLN A 481 -3.65 20.71 14.26
C GLN A 481 -3.09 20.57 15.69
N GLN A 482 -1.87 20.04 15.78
CA GLN A 482 -1.06 19.97 17.02
C GLN A 482 -1.65 19.11 18.16
N GLN A 483 -2.55 18.18 17.86
CA GLN A 483 -3.18 17.30 18.88
C GLN A 483 -2.35 16.02 19.15
N VAL A 484 -1.02 16.08 18.95
CA VAL A 484 -0.10 14.94 19.00
C VAL A 484 -0.13 14.24 20.36
N ASN A 485 0.02 15.01 21.44
CA ASN A 485 0.04 14.44 22.80
C ASN A 485 -1.32 13.86 23.19
N GLN A 486 -2.40 14.56 22.86
CA GLN A 486 -3.77 14.15 23.16
C GLN A 486 -4.15 12.87 22.41
N ALA A 487 -3.75 12.73 21.15
CA ALA A 487 -3.96 11.51 20.38
C ALA A 487 -3.23 10.31 20.99
N GLY A 488 -1.96 10.47 21.36
CA GLY A 488 -1.19 9.42 22.04
C GLY A 488 -1.79 9.03 23.39
N GLN A 489 -2.20 9.99 24.21
CA GLN A 489 -2.87 9.75 25.48
C GLN A 489 -4.19 8.99 25.29
N LYS A 490 -5.00 9.38 24.30
CA LYS A 490 -6.27 8.74 24.01
C LYS A 490 -6.12 7.26 23.70
N VAL A 491 -5.16 6.92 22.84
CA VAL A 491 -4.84 5.53 22.47
C VAL A 491 -4.35 4.74 23.69
N ALA A 492 -3.42 5.29 24.46
CA ALA A 492 -2.90 4.61 25.65
C ALA A 492 -3.98 4.38 26.70
N HIS A 493 -4.78 5.40 27.02
CA HIS A 493 -5.85 5.28 28.02
C HIS A 493 -6.94 4.28 27.58
N TYR A 494 -7.23 4.18 26.28
CA TYR A 494 -8.14 3.18 25.76
C TYR A 494 -7.64 1.76 26.04
N LEU A 495 -6.36 1.48 25.75
CA LEU A 495 -5.75 0.16 25.97
C LEU A 495 -5.58 -0.14 27.46
N TYR A 496 -5.08 0.80 28.27
CA TYR A 496 -4.93 0.63 29.71
C TYR A 496 -6.27 0.43 30.43
N GLY A 497 -7.36 0.99 29.88
CA GLY A 497 -8.72 0.77 30.35
C GLY A 497 -9.34 -0.56 29.93
N GLY A 498 -8.62 -1.42 29.21
CA GLY A 498 -9.09 -2.72 28.71
C GLY A 498 -9.97 -2.61 27.47
N GLY A 499 -9.78 -1.56 26.65
CA GLY A 499 -10.46 -1.39 25.36
C GLY A 499 -10.11 -2.50 24.36
N ASP A 500 -11.02 -2.75 23.43
CA ASP A 500 -10.84 -3.78 22.39
C ASP A 500 -9.76 -3.36 21.39
N GLU A 501 -8.68 -4.13 21.31
CA GLU A 501 -7.55 -3.91 20.41
C GLU A 501 -7.97 -3.87 18.95
N ARG A 502 -8.88 -4.74 18.52
CA ARG A 502 -9.34 -4.81 17.13
C ARG A 502 -10.10 -3.56 16.74
N GLN A 503 -10.93 -3.04 17.65
CA GLN A 503 -11.65 -1.78 17.42
C GLN A 503 -10.68 -0.60 17.32
N LEU A 504 -9.62 -0.56 18.13
CA LEU A 504 -8.61 0.49 18.05
C LEU A 504 -7.84 0.44 16.74
N LEU A 505 -7.36 -0.74 16.31
CA LEU A 505 -6.65 -0.90 15.04
C LEU A 505 -7.55 -0.51 13.85
N ALA A 506 -8.81 -0.96 13.85
CA ALA A 506 -9.78 -0.58 12.82
C ALA A 506 -10.01 0.95 12.79
N GLN A 507 -10.11 1.59 13.95
CA GLN A 507 -10.29 3.04 14.04
C GLN A 507 -9.06 3.80 13.54
N LEU A 508 -7.84 3.39 13.90
CA LEU A 508 -6.60 3.99 13.39
C LEU A 508 -6.49 3.81 11.87
N GLY A 509 -6.82 2.62 11.37
CA GLY A 509 -6.87 2.35 9.93
C GLY A 509 -7.91 3.22 9.20
N LYS A 510 -9.11 3.36 9.75
CA LYS A 510 -10.14 4.27 9.22
C LYS A 510 -9.65 5.72 9.16
N LEU A 511 -8.96 6.19 10.19
CA LEU A 511 -8.40 7.54 10.25
C LEU A 511 -7.23 7.73 9.28
N LEU A 512 -6.42 6.70 9.04
CA LEU A 512 -5.41 6.69 7.99
C LEU A 512 -6.05 6.89 6.61
N LEU A 513 -7.09 6.11 6.30
CA LEU A 513 -7.77 6.14 5.00
C LEU A 513 -8.65 7.37 4.79
N ARG A 514 -8.98 8.11 5.84
CA ARG A 514 -9.87 9.28 5.76
C ARG A 514 -9.29 10.42 4.92
N GLU A 515 -7.98 10.53 4.88
CA GLU A 515 -7.25 11.65 4.28
C GLU A 515 -6.26 11.18 3.21
N ASP A 516 -5.83 12.10 2.37
CA ASP A 516 -4.80 11.85 1.36
C ASP A 516 -3.45 11.81 2.05
N ARG A 517 -3.05 10.63 2.45
CA ARG A 517 -1.80 10.41 3.17
C ARG A 517 -0.64 10.23 2.21
N ASP A 518 0.50 10.74 2.62
CA ASP A 518 1.76 10.45 1.98
C ASP A 518 2.21 9.00 2.29
N PHE A 519 3.20 8.60 1.58
CA PHE A 519 3.85 7.30 1.70
C PHE A 519 4.38 7.04 3.12
N HIS A 520 5.03 8.02 3.77
CA HIS A 520 5.63 7.87 5.09
C HIS A 520 4.57 7.64 6.18
N THR A 521 3.47 8.37 6.12
CA THR A 521 2.36 8.18 7.07
C THR A 521 1.77 6.77 6.97
N ILE A 522 1.60 6.25 5.76
CA ILE A 522 1.08 4.89 5.54
C ILE A 522 2.05 3.84 6.08
N GLN A 523 3.35 3.98 5.78
CA GLN A 523 4.38 3.08 6.30
C GLN A 523 4.47 3.09 7.82
N SER A 524 4.39 4.27 8.45
CA SER A 524 4.46 4.39 9.91
C SER A 524 3.36 3.59 10.60
N VAL A 525 2.13 3.73 10.11
CA VAL A 525 0.98 3.01 10.68
C VAL A 525 1.08 1.51 10.44
N GLU A 526 1.46 1.10 9.24
CA GLU A 526 1.61 -0.32 8.90
C GLU A 526 2.73 -0.97 9.73
N ALA A 527 3.91 -0.36 9.80
CA ALA A 527 5.02 -0.87 10.61
C ALA A 527 4.65 -0.96 12.10
N ALA A 528 3.92 0.04 12.60
CA ALA A 528 3.43 0.03 13.98
C ALA A 528 2.43 -1.11 14.22
N PHE A 529 1.52 -1.39 13.31
CA PHE A 529 0.60 -2.52 13.44
C PHE A 529 1.36 -3.85 13.43
N ARG A 530 2.37 -4.01 12.56
CA ARG A 530 3.24 -5.19 12.53
C ARG A 530 3.99 -5.39 13.85
N GLN A 531 4.60 -4.33 14.37
CA GLN A 531 5.34 -4.41 15.63
C GLN A 531 4.40 -4.59 16.83
N TYR A 532 3.20 -4.03 16.79
CA TYR A 532 2.18 -4.28 17.80
C TYR A 532 1.80 -5.78 17.87
N GLU A 533 1.63 -6.44 16.73
CA GLU A 533 1.34 -7.88 16.68
C GLU A 533 2.47 -8.72 17.31
N VAL A 534 3.72 -8.35 17.07
CA VAL A 534 4.90 -9.00 17.64
C VAL A 534 4.94 -8.85 19.17
N LEU A 535 4.57 -7.67 19.66
CA LEU A 535 4.64 -7.30 21.07
C LEU A 535 3.31 -7.55 21.81
N ARG A 536 2.30 -8.13 21.17
CA ARG A 536 0.98 -8.32 21.75
C ARG A 536 1.06 -9.02 23.11
N GLY A 537 0.41 -8.44 24.11
CA GLY A 537 0.43 -8.90 25.49
C GLY A 537 1.58 -8.35 26.34
N ALA A 538 2.59 -7.73 25.75
CA ALA A 538 3.63 -7.02 26.48
C ALA A 538 3.25 -5.53 26.72
N PRO A 539 3.70 -4.91 27.83
CA PRO A 539 3.45 -3.48 28.09
C PRO A 539 3.92 -2.56 26.96
N GLU A 540 4.97 -2.95 26.27
CA GLU A 540 5.60 -2.23 25.16
C GLU A 540 4.68 -2.07 23.96
N ALA A 541 3.73 -2.98 23.75
CA ALA A 541 2.79 -2.95 22.63
C ALA A 541 2.00 -1.63 22.58
N THR A 542 1.56 -1.12 23.73
CA THR A 542 0.85 0.16 23.83
C THR A 542 1.69 1.32 23.27
N HIS A 543 2.99 1.36 23.55
CA HIS A 543 3.87 2.43 23.12
C HIS A 543 4.01 2.50 21.60
N VAL A 544 3.96 1.37 20.92
CA VAL A 544 4.02 1.31 19.45
C VAL A 544 2.75 1.92 18.82
N LEU A 545 1.57 1.66 19.37
CA LEU A 545 0.33 2.30 18.90
C LEU A 545 0.25 3.78 19.29
N VAL A 546 0.86 4.17 20.42
CA VAL A 546 1.06 5.58 20.79
C VAL A 546 1.92 6.28 19.74
N ALA A 547 3.01 5.64 19.25
CA ALA A 547 3.84 6.18 18.19
C ALA A 547 3.02 6.41 16.90
N ALA A 548 2.23 5.43 16.47
CA ALA A 548 1.36 5.55 15.30
C ALA A 548 0.35 6.70 15.43
N ALA A 549 -0.34 6.80 16.56
CA ALA A 549 -1.31 7.86 16.80
C ALA A 549 -0.68 9.25 16.84
N ARG A 550 0.49 9.39 17.43
CA ARG A 550 1.26 10.63 17.48
C ARG A 550 1.72 11.05 16.10
N TYR A 551 2.23 10.11 15.30
CA TYR A 551 2.64 10.36 13.92
C TYR A 551 1.44 10.79 13.07
N LEU A 552 0.31 10.06 13.13
CA LEU A 552 -0.92 10.45 12.44
C LEU A 552 -1.38 11.86 12.82
N ALA A 553 -1.34 12.21 14.11
CA ALA A 553 -1.77 13.52 14.59
C ALA A 553 -0.80 14.64 14.18
N ALA A 554 0.51 14.37 14.11
CA ALA A 554 1.49 15.33 13.62
C ALA A 554 1.25 15.70 12.15
N HIS A 555 0.74 14.74 11.36
CA HIS A 555 0.45 14.88 9.93
C HIS A 555 -1.04 15.07 9.62
N SER A 556 -1.83 15.59 10.56
CA SER A 556 -3.28 15.82 10.42
C SER A 556 -3.66 17.26 10.79
N PRO A 557 -4.72 17.83 10.20
CA PRO A 557 -5.48 17.30 9.06
C PRO A 557 -4.78 17.55 7.71
N THR A 558 -5.09 16.72 6.71
CA THR A 558 -4.64 16.89 5.32
C THR A 558 -5.83 16.95 4.35
N VAL A 559 -5.53 17.00 3.04
CA VAL A 559 -6.53 16.98 1.96
C VAL A 559 -7.29 15.64 1.96
N ARG A 560 -8.52 15.63 1.43
CA ARG A 560 -9.42 14.45 1.38
C ARG A 560 -9.97 14.17 -0.03
N ALA A 561 -9.23 14.56 -1.07
CA ALA A 561 -9.69 14.46 -2.45
C ALA A 561 -9.86 13.01 -2.92
N GLN A 562 -8.92 12.13 -2.59
CA GLN A 562 -9.03 10.69 -2.90
C GLN A 562 -10.24 10.05 -2.21
N GLY A 563 -10.46 10.41 -0.94
CA GLY A 563 -11.62 9.96 -0.19
C GLY A 563 -12.94 10.40 -0.81
N GLN A 564 -13.02 11.61 -1.34
CA GLN A 564 -14.20 12.10 -2.07
C GLN A 564 -14.43 11.32 -3.36
N THR A 565 -13.39 11.06 -4.15
CA THR A 565 -13.48 10.25 -5.37
C THR A 565 -13.96 8.83 -5.08
N TYR A 566 -13.43 8.20 -4.01
CA TYR A 566 -13.88 6.89 -3.58
C TYR A 566 -15.35 6.90 -3.14
N GLN A 567 -15.81 7.92 -2.40
CA GLN A 567 -17.21 8.06 -2.02
C GLN A 567 -18.13 8.18 -3.23
N ILE A 568 -17.72 8.94 -4.27
CA ILE A 568 -18.44 9.02 -5.54
C ILE A 568 -18.54 7.64 -6.18
N ALA A 569 -17.41 6.91 -6.30
CA ALA A 569 -17.41 5.55 -6.83
C ALA A 569 -18.35 4.63 -6.05
N SER A 570 -18.30 4.67 -4.71
CA SER A 570 -19.14 3.86 -3.82
C SER A 570 -20.64 4.17 -3.94
N ARG A 571 -21.00 5.45 -4.03
CA ARG A 571 -22.41 5.87 -4.25
C ARG A 571 -22.92 5.39 -5.62
N LEU A 572 -22.10 5.52 -6.65
CA LEU A 572 -22.44 5.03 -7.99
C LEU A 572 -22.58 3.50 -8.02
N HIS A 573 -21.71 2.78 -7.33
CA HIS A 573 -21.75 1.33 -7.21
C HIS A 573 -23.05 0.84 -6.53
N ARG A 574 -23.51 1.55 -5.49
CA ARG A 574 -24.80 1.28 -4.83
C ARG A 574 -26.03 1.74 -5.63
N GLY A 575 -25.87 2.27 -6.82
CA GLY A 575 -26.98 2.75 -7.65
C GLY A 575 -27.53 4.12 -7.23
N GLU A 576 -26.87 4.83 -6.30
CA GLU A 576 -27.32 6.16 -5.87
C GLU A 576 -27.24 7.19 -7.00
N ARG A 577 -28.15 8.15 -7.03
CA ARG A 577 -28.09 9.29 -7.94
C ARG A 577 -27.17 10.36 -7.35
N LEU A 578 -26.23 10.86 -8.16
CA LEU A 578 -25.37 12.00 -7.81
C LEU A 578 -25.94 13.33 -8.34
N PHE A 579 -26.88 13.24 -9.25
CA PHE A 579 -27.58 14.36 -9.85
C PHE A 579 -28.96 14.49 -9.23
N GLU A 580 -29.24 15.62 -8.61
CA GLU A 580 -30.57 16.02 -8.17
C GLU A 580 -31.18 16.93 -9.25
N GLU A 581 -32.39 16.61 -9.73
CA GLU A 581 -33.14 17.58 -10.52
C GLU A 581 -33.47 18.74 -9.59
N ALA A 582 -33.04 19.94 -9.96
CA ALA A 582 -33.64 21.15 -9.36
C ALA A 582 -35.14 21.05 -9.63
N ASP A 583 -35.96 20.97 -8.57
CA ASP A 583 -37.39 21.01 -8.70
C ASP A 583 -37.76 22.18 -9.63
N ALA A 584 -38.39 21.83 -10.75
CA ALA A 584 -38.88 22.85 -11.68
C ALA A 584 -39.90 23.68 -10.91
N VAL A 585 -39.47 24.89 -10.49
CA VAL A 585 -40.37 25.92 -9.97
C VAL A 585 -41.21 26.48 -11.10
#